data_a3690308817a447195b1ee379d9de960
#
_entry.id   a3690308817a447195b1ee379d9de960
#
_cell.length_a   1.000
_cell.length_b   1.000
_cell.length_c   1.000
_cell.angle_alpha   90.00
_cell.angle_beta   90.00
_cell.angle_gamma   90.00
#
_symmetry.space_group_name_H-M   'P 1'
#
loop_
_entity.id
_entity.type
_entity.pdbx_description
1 polymer ?
#
loop_
_entity_poly.entity_id
_entity_poly.type
_entity_poly.pdbx_seq_one_letter_code
_entity_poly.pdbx_strand_id
1 'polypeptide(L)'
;MIRFLIRNGKNSLKFDVPTNELSDHLQSIGISEDISIGGTEKISVERFPKDDKIAEIVCERLLPDDRISDVNQLCKRLDGQWLISDEELEKALVEQDVRGAKNICDTFDELKMSAEQEICEMKM
;
A
#
# COMPACT_ATOMS: atom_id res chain seq x y z
N MET A 1 7.69 -2.24 -3.11
CA MET A 1 6.70 -1.31 -3.66
C MET A 1 6.80 0.08 -3.03
N ILE A 2 6.72 0.17 -1.74
CA ILE A 2 6.77 1.44 -1.00
C ILE A 2 7.86 1.33 0.05
N ARG A 3 8.66 2.38 0.17
CA ARG A 3 9.72 2.49 1.16
C ARG A 3 9.34 3.55 2.18
N PHE A 4 9.43 3.18 3.46
CA PHE A 4 9.22 4.09 4.56
C PHE A 4 10.55 4.52 5.16
N LEU A 5 10.66 5.81 5.41
CA LEU A 5 11.75 6.42 6.18
C LEU A 5 11.10 7.05 7.41
N ILE A 6 11.40 6.52 8.58
CA ILE A 6 10.78 6.97 9.83
C ILE A 6 11.85 7.49 10.78
N ARG A 7 11.61 8.64 11.37
CA ARG A 7 12.50 9.23 12.36
C ARG A 7 11.75 9.41 13.67
N ASN A 8 12.25 8.81 14.74
CA ASN A 8 11.71 8.93 16.09
C ASN A 8 12.84 9.41 17.02
N GLY A 9 12.89 10.73 17.25
CA GLY A 9 13.97 11.32 18.03
C GLY A 9 15.33 11.14 17.33
N LYS A 10 16.26 10.46 18.01
CA LYS A 10 17.60 10.16 17.47
C LYS A 10 17.61 8.87 16.63
N ASN A 11 16.54 8.11 16.68
CA ASN A 11 16.44 6.84 15.96
C ASN A 11 15.85 7.05 14.59
N SER A 12 16.36 6.31 13.61
CA SER A 12 15.81 6.32 12.27
C SER A 12 15.67 4.89 11.77
N LEU A 13 14.68 4.65 10.93
CA LEU A 13 14.38 3.35 10.38
C LEU A 13 14.02 3.49 8.91
N LYS A 14 14.54 2.57 8.10
CA LYS A 14 14.24 2.48 6.68
C LYS A 14 13.87 1.05 6.36
N PHE A 15 12.69 0.85 5.78
CA PHE A 15 12.25 -0.50 5.40
C PHE A 15 11.28 -0.42 4.23
N ASP A 16 11.11 -1.55 3.54
CA ASP A 16 10.24 -1.66 2.38
C ASP A 16 9.00 -2.50 2.73
N VAL A 17 7.86 -2.10 2.19
CA VAL A 17 6.63 -2.91 2.27
C VAL A 17 6.30 -3.45 0.88
N PRO A 18 5.70 -4.63 0.74
CA PRO A 18 5.15 -5.46 1.84
C PRO A 18 6.23 -6.16 2.65
N THR A 19 5.93 -6.37 3.93
CA THR A 19 6.81 -7.13 4.82
C THR A 19 5.97 -7.92 5.84
N ASN A 20 6.47 -9.06 6.27
CA ASN A 20 5.86 -9.85 7.34
C ASN A 20 6.43 -9.49 8.72
N GLU A 21 7.40 -8.57 8.76
CA GLU A 21 8.14 -8.19 9.96
C GLU A 21 7.88 -6.73 10.36
N LEU A 22 6.71 -6.18 9.96
CA LEU A 22 6.39 -4.77 10.21
C LEU A 22 6.48 -4.41 11.69
N SER A 23 5.87 -5.21 12.55
CA SER A 23 5.88 -4.99 14.00
C SER A 23 7.30 -4.96 14.54
N ASP A 24 8.15 -5.91 14.14
CA ASP A 24 9.54 -5.98 14.58
C ASP A 24 10.34 -4.76 14.14
N HIS A 25 10.15 -4.32 12.88
CA HIS A 25 10.82 -3.12 12.38
C HIS A 25 10.44 -1.89 13.21
N LEU A 26 9.16 -1.67 13.45
CA LEU A 26 8.67 -0.49 14.17
C LEU A 26 9.05 -0.52 15.64
N GLN A 27 9.00 -1.69 16.29
CA GLN A 27 9.40 -1.84 17.69
C GLN A 27 10.88 -1.49 17.91
N SER A 28 11.73 -1.71 16.90
CA SER A 28 13.16 -1.39 17.01
C SER A 28 13.42 0.08 17.32
N ILE A 29 12.48 0.97 16.97
CA ILE A 29 12.56 2.40 17.28
C ILE A 29 11.42 2.87 18.17
N GLY A 30 10.72 1.93 18.84
CA GLY A 30 9.71 2.24 19.84
C GLY A 30 8.39 2.74 19.27
N ILE A 31 8.02 2.34 18.06
CA ILE A 31 6.79 2.79 17.38
C ILE A 31 5.82 1.61 17.20
N SER A 32 4.52 1.88 17.38
CA SER A 32 3.46 0.91 17.09
C SER A 32 3.11 0.90 15.61
N GLU A 33 2.67 -0.26 15.09
CA GLU A 33 2.19 -0.39 13.71
C GLU A 33 0.87 0.33 13.44
N ASP A 34 0.18 0.79 14.49
CA ASP A 34 -1.04 1.58 14.36
C ASP A 34 -0.79 3.06 14.06
N ILE A 35 0.46 3.46 14.02
CA ILE A 35 0.83 4.86 13.72
C ILE A 35 0.36 5.24 12.32
N SER A 36 -0.17 6.47 12.19
CA SER A 36 -0.56 7.02 10.90
C SER A 36 0.64 7.71 10.22
N ILE A 37 0.60 7.78 8.88
CA ILE A 37 1.66 8.42 8.08
C ILE A 37 1.85 9.87 8.49
N GLY A 38 0.76 10.59 8.78
CA GLY A 38 0.79 11.98 9.19
C GLY A 38 0.86 12.20 10.69
N GLY A 39 1.35 11.19 11.46
CA GLY A 39 1.48 11.27 12.92
C GLY A 39 2.57 12.25 13.37
N THR A 40 2.86 12.21 14.68
CA THR A 40 3.84 13.12 15.29
C THR A 40 5.29 12.83 14.90
N GLU A 41 5.57 11.62 14.47
CA GLU A 41 6.89 11.21 13.98
C GLU A 41 7.08 11.68 12.53
N LYS A 42 8.34 11.88 12.16
CA LYS A 42 8.68 12.25 10.78
C LYS A 42 8.69 10.98 9.92
N ILE A 43 7.67 10.83 9.10
CA ILE A 43 7.50 9.67 8.22
C ILE A 43 7.53 10.15 6.77
N SER A 44 8.43 9.59 5.98
CA SER A 44 8.48 9.82 4.54
C SER A 44 8.12 8.53 3.82
N VAL A 45 7.36 8.66 2.76
CA VAL A 45 6.88 7.54 1.94
C VAL A 45 7.36 7.76 0.51
N GLU A 46 8.02 6.77 -0.07
CA GLU A 46 8.46 6.85 -1.46
C GLU A 46 8.27 5.53 -2.19
N ARG A 47 8.12 5.59 -3.50
CA ARG A 47 8.08 4.39 -4.34
C ARG A 47 9.47 3.78 -4.43
N PHE A 48 9.54 2.45 -4.44
CA PHE A 48 10.79 1.74 -4.62
C PHE A 48 10.53 0.37 -5.26
N PRO A 49 11.18 0.05 -6.38
CA PRO A 49 12.10 0.93 -7.12
C PRO A 49 11.39 2.14 -7.75
N LYS A 50 12.17 3.12 -8.21
CA LYS A 50 11.64 4.39 -8.73
C LYS A 50 10.75 4.25 -9.98
N ASP A 51 10.91 3.16 -10.71
CA ASP A 51 10.13 2.87 -11.91
C ASP A 51 8.88 2.03 -11.64
N ASP A 52 8.57 1.75 -10.37
CA ASP A 52 7.35 1.05 -9.98
C ASP A 52 6.15 1.99 -10.14
N LYS A 53 5.46 1.84 -11.26
CA LYS A 53 4.32 2.68 -11.63
C LYS A 53 3.16 2.53 -10.65
N ILE A 54 2.85 1.31 -10.22
CA ILE A 54 1.73 1.08 -9.30
C ILE A 54 2.03 1.67 -7.93
N ALA A 55 3.27 1.59 -7.47
CA ALA A 55 3.70 2.21 -6.22
C ALA A 55 3.56 3.74 -6.29
N GLU A 56 3.88 4.35 -7.42
CA GLU A 56 3.71 5.78 -7.63
C GLU A 56 2.24 6.19 -7.49
N ILE A 57 1.34 5.48 -8.16
CA ILE A 57 -0.10 5.75 -8.12
C ILE A 57 -0.62 5.61 -6.69
N VAL A 58 -0.22 4.57 -5.99
CA VAL A 58 -0.63 4.33 -4.60
C VAL A 58 -0.12 5.43 -3.69
N CYS A 59 1.16 5.80 -3.80
CA CYS A 59 1.75 6.86 -2.96
C CYS A 59 1.02 8.19 -3.10
N GLU A 60 0.60 8.55 -4.32
CA GLU A 60 -0.12 9.79 -4.59
C GLU A 60 -1.51 9.84 -3.95
N ARG A 61 -2.07 8.67 -3.62
CA ARG A 61 -3.43 8.53 -3.12
C ARG A 61 -3.53 8.14 -1.65
N LEU A 62 -2.41 8.07 -0.95
CA LEU A 62 -2.40 7.83 0.48
C LEU A 62 -2.84 9.10 1.23
N LEU A 63 -3.48 8.91 2.37
CA LEU A 63 -3.95 9.99 3.23
C LEU A 63 -3.10 10.08 4.49
N PRO A 64 -2.99 11.27 5.12
CA PRO A 64 -2.21 11.41 6.35
C PRO A 64 -2.68 10.53 7.50
N ASP A 65 -3.96 10.16 7.56
CA ASP A 65 -4.52 9.31 8.59
C ASP A 65 -4.41 7.81 8.28
N ASP A 66 -3.83 7.44 7.13
CA ASP A 66 -3.57 6.04 6.82
C ASP A 66 -2.54 5.47 7.78
N ARG A 67 -2.83 4.27 8.29
CA ARG A 67 -1.90 3.56 9.17
C ARG A 67 -0.86 2.82 8.35
N ILE A 68 0.35 2.71 8.88
CA ILE A 68 1.42 1.96 8.21
C ILE A 68 1.01 0.50 8.00
N SER A 69 0.30 -0.10 8.97
CA SER A 69 -0.21 -1.47 8.85
C SER A 69 -1.18 -1.62 7.67
N ASP A 70 -2.03 -0.63 7.43
CA ASP A 70 -2.97 -0.66 6.30
C ASP A 70 -2.23 -0.54 4.96
N VAL A 71 -1.21 0.29 4.88
CA VAL A 71 -0.37 0.40 3.68
C VAL A 71 0.36 -0.91 3.40
N ASN A 72 0.88 -1.55 4.45
CA ASN A 72 1.53 -2.85 4.33
C ASN A 72 0.55 -3.91 3.80
N GLN A 73 -0.68 -3.96 4.31
CA GLN A 73 -1.71 -4.88 3.83
C GLN A 73 -2.05 -4.64 2.36
N LEU A 74 -2.18 -3.37 1.96
CA LEU A 74 -2.42 -3.01 0.56
C LEU A 74 -1.29 -3.52 -0.33
N CYS A 75 -0.04 -3.28 0.05
CA CYS A 75 1.12 -3.73 -0.72
C CYS A 75 1.19 -5.26 -0.80
N LYS A 76 0.79 -5.97 0.25
CA LYS A 76 0.71 -7.45 0.22
C LYS A 76 -0.29 -7.94 -0.82
N ARG A 77 -1.40 -7.25 -1.01
CA ARG A 77 -2.40 -7.60 -2.02
C ARG A 77 -1.89 -7.34 -3.43
N LEU A 78 -1.15 -6.27 -3.63
CA LEU A 78 -0.69 -5.85 -4.95
C LEU A 78 0.58 -6.57 -5.41
N ASP A 79 1.43 -6.99 -4.46
CA ASP A 79 2.72 -7.60 -4.77
C ASP A 79 2.55 -8.97 -5.42
N GLY A 80 3.11 -9.10 -6.64
CA GLY A 80 3.11 -10.38 -7.34
C GLY A 80 1.77 -10.83 -7.91
N GLN A 81 0.70 -10.04 -7.76
CA GLN A 81 -0.57 -10.39 -8.36
C GLN A 81 -0.54 -10.15 -9.88
N TRP A 82 -1.25 -10.95 -10.64
CA TRP A 82 -1.24 -10.92 -12.10
C TRP A 82 -2.63 -10.74 -12.72
N LEU A 83 -3.67 -10.86 -11.91
CA LEU A 83 -5.05 -10.89 -12.38
C LEU A 83 -5.53 -9.52 -12.86
N ILE A 84 -5.12 -8.45 -12.15
CA ILE A 84 -5.49 -7.07 -12.45
C ILE A 84 -4.26 -6.33 -12.98
N SER A 85 -4.38 -5.72 -14.15
CA SER A 85 -3.28 -4.93 -14.73
C SER A 85 -3.13 -3.59 -14.00
N ASP A 86 -1.94 -3.00 -14.12
CA ASP A 86 -1.66 -1.69 -13.54
C ASP A 86 -2.61 -0.63 -14.12
N GLU A 87 -2.89 -0.71 -15.42
CA GLU A 87 -3.79 0.23 -16.10
C GLU A 87 -5.23 0.11 -15.59
N GLU A 88 -5.71 -1.10 -15.36
CA GLU A 88 -7.06 -1.33 -14.82
C GLU A 88 -7.21 -0.75 -13.42
N LEU A 89 -6.20 -0.96 -12.56
CA LEU A 89 -6.20 -0.42 -11.22
C LEU A 89 -6.11 1.10 -11.22
N GLU A 90 -5.19 1.66 -12.01
CA GLU A 90 -5.05 3.12 -12.15
C GLU A 90 -6.35 3.76 -12.60
N LYS A 91 -6.98 3.19 -13.63
CA LYS A 91 -8.25 3.69 -14.16
C LYS A 91 -9.34 3.71 -13.08
N ALA A 92 -9.49 2.63 -12.34
CA ALA A 92 -10.49 2.54 -11.28
C ALA A 92 -10.24 3.57 -10.16
N LEU A 93 -8.99 3.72 -9.73
CA LEU A 93 -8.63 4.67 -8.68
C LEU A 93 -8.85 6.13 -9.12
N VAL A 94 -8.52 6.45 -10.36
CA VAL A 94 -8.67 7.81 -10.90
C VAL A 94 -10.14 8.15 -11.15
N GLU A 95 -10.90 7.27 -11.80
CA GLU A 95 -12.30 7.51 -12.15
C GLU A 95 -13.19 7.68 -10.91
N GLN A 96 -12.92 6.92 -9.85
CA GLN A 96 -13.68 6.96 -8.62
C GLN A 96 -13.07 7.89 -7.56
N ASP A 97 -11.94 8.52 -7.87
CA ASP A 97 -11.16 9.33 -6.94
C ASP A 97 -10.94 8.63 -5.59
N VAL A 98 -10.48 7.39 -5.65
CA VAL A 98 -10.25 6.56 -4.47
C VAL A 98 -8.98 7.04 -3.75
N ARG A 99 -9.09 7.31 -2.46
CA ARG A 99 -7.97 7.75 -1.62
C ARG A 99 -7.95 6.99 -0.30
N GLY A 100 -6.74 6.76 0.21
CA GLY A 100 -6.54 6.04 1.45
C GLY A 100 -6.29 4.55 1.24
N ALA A 101 -5.38 3.98 2.02
CA ALA A 101 -4.96 2.59 1.87
C ALA A 101 -6.12 1.59 1.93
N LYS A 102 -7.04 1.77 2.88
CA LYS A 102 -8.20 0.88 3.02
C LYS A 102 -9.13 0.93 1.82
N ASN A 103 -9.43 2.14 1.33
CA ASN A 103 -10.30 2.33 0.19
C ASN A 103 -9.69 1.76 -1.09
N ILE A 104 -8.38 1.91 -1.25
CA ILE A 104 -7.65 1.32 -2.37
C ILE A 104 -7.71 -0.21 -2.30
N CYS A 105 -7.54 -0.79 -1.10
CA CYS A 105 -7.70 -2.24 -0.90
C CYS A 105 -9.09 -2.71 -1.31
N ASP A 106 -10.14 -2.01 -0.87
CA ASP A 106 -11.52 -2.38 -1.17
C ASP A 106 -11.78 -2.33 -2.69
N THR A 107 -11.30 -1.28 -3.36
CA THR A 107 -11.43 -1.15 -4.81
C THR A 107 -10.70 -2.28 -5.53
N PHE A 108 -9.50 -2.60 -5.11
CA PHE A 108 -8.74 -3.72 -5.68
C PHE A 108 -9.45 -5.05 -5.47
N ASP A 109 -9.98 -5.30 -4.27
CA ASP A 109 -10.69 -6.54 -3.96
C ASP A 109 -11.94 -6.69 -4.83
N GLU A 110 -12.68 -5.60 -5.10
CA GLU A 110 -13.84 -5.61 -6.00
C GLU A 110 -13.43 -5.96 -7.43
N LEU A 111 -12.36 -5.34 -7.94
CA LEU A 111 -11.83 -5.65 -9.28
C LEU A 111 -11.42 -7.11 -9.39
N LYS A 112 -10.77 -7.61 -8.35
CA LYS A 112 -10.31 -9.00 -8.29
C LYS A 112 -11.48 -9.98 -8.32
N MET A 113 -12.53 -9.71 -7.57
CA MET A 113 -13.74 -10.55 -7.55
C MET A 113 -14.39 -10.59 -8.93
N SER A 114 -14.52 -9.46 -9.60
CA SER A 114 -15.07 -9.39 -10.95
C SER A 114 -14.24 -10.18 -11.95
N ALA A 115 -12.90 -10.06 -11.88
CA ALA A 115 -12.00 -10.79 -12.76
C ALA A 115 -12.06 -12.31 -12.52
N GLU A 116 -12.17 -12.73 -11.25
CA GLU A 116 -12.32 -14.14 -10.89
C GLU A 116 -13.63 -14.72 -11.42
N GLN A 117 -14.72 -13.95 -11.38
CA GLN A 117 -16.02 -14.37 -11.95
C GLN A 117 -15.92 -14.57 -13.46
N GLU A 118 -15.27 -13.64 -14.18
CA GLU A 118 -15.07 -13.76 -15.62
C GLU A 118 -14.29 -15.03 -15.97
N ILE A 119 -13.26 -15.37 -15.20
CA ILE A 119 -12.48 -16.59 -15.41
C ILE A 119 -13.35 -17.82 -15.18
N CYS A 120 -14.18 -17.83 -14.15
CA CYS A 120 -15.12 -18.93 -13.88
C CYS A 120 -16.13 -19.10 -15.00
N GLU A 121 -16.67 -18.03 -15.54
CA GLU A 121 -17.60 -18.04 -16.67
C GLU A 121 -16.95 -18.60 -17.94
N MET A 122 -15.69 -18.25 -18.18
CA MET A 122 -14.95 -18.75 -19.34
C MET A 122 -14.67 -20.25 -19.28
N LYS A 123 -14.67 -20.85 -18.11
CA LYS A 123 -14.43 -22.28 -17.94
C LYS A 123 -15.67 -23.15 -18.14
N MET A 124 -16.81 -22.53 -18.21
CA MET A 124 -18.07 -23.21 -18.49
C MET A 124 -18.40 -23.20 -19.98
#